data_b56085d4e814ecb5887c2a5da2edffbb
#
_entry.id   b56085d4e814ecb5887c2a5da2edffbb
#
_cell.length_a   1.000
_cell.length_b   1.000
_cell.length_c   1.000
_cell.angle_alpha   90.00
_cell.angle_beta   90.00
_cell.angle_gamma   90.00
#
_symmetry.space_group_name_H-M   'P 1'
#
loop_
_entity.id
_entity.type
_entity.pdbx_description
1 polymer ?
#
loop_
_entity_poly.entity_id
_entity_poly.type
_entity_poly.pdbx_seq_one_letter_code
_entity_poly.pdbx_strand_id
1 'polypeptide(L)'
;NVGTVQSEISKPSTTVPEQPSAPDDQPASGVSSGESSAPQDTETSKPQTASPAETVEVTEEPVINEDDAVTITNNGIAVVGTRALMLYGGSYSVGEQYAGVVNKFKEALGSDVNVYTMIIPTSCEFYNPESVKAYCGSQKDNIDYVYSMLKNTTGVDAYSALKKHVREDIYLRTDHHWAPLGAYYAAQAFAEAAGVPFKDISEYEQRVVHDYVGTMYGYTEDVVLKNNPEDFVYYVPKTVEYSTTYYDYILQDGKIVGANAPYNADFFIKFSDGNGMAYCTFMG
;
A
#
# COMPACT_ATOMS: atom_id res chain seq x y z
N ASN A 1 14.69 5.80 22.53
CA ASN A 1 13.23 5.84 22.81
C ASN A 1 12.54 6.35 21.55
N VAL A 2 12.09 5.42 20.74
CA VAL A 2 11.35 5.74 19.52
C VAL A 2 9.90 5.97 19.95
N GLY A 3 9.45 7.21 19.92
CA GLY A 3 8.07 7.57 20.17
C GLY A 3 7.20 7.16 18.98
N THR A 4 6.17 6.36 19.25
CA THR A 4 5.17 6.00 18.25
C THR A 4 4.29 7.22 17.97
N VAL A 5 4.34 7.73 16.76
CA VAL A 5 3.44 8.81 16.30
C VAL A 5 2.10 8.18 15.97
N GLN A 6 1.06 8.50 16.75
CA GLN A 6 -0.32 8.21 16.38
C GLN A 6 -0.93 9.45 15.75
N SER A 7 -1.36 9.35 14.50
CA SER A 7 -2.11 10.40 13.83
C SER A 7 -3.58 10.35 14.27
N GLU A 8 -4.06 11.37 14.95
CA GLU A 8 -5.51 11.56 15.14
C GLU A 8 -6.10 12.22 13.90
N ILE A 9 -7.03 11.51 13.26
CA ILE A 9 -7.84 12.05 12.16
C ILE A 9 -8.92 12.93 12.76
N SER A 10 -8.77 14.24 12.67
CA SER A 10 -9.83 15.20 13.00
C SER A 10 -10.98 15.04 12.00
N LYS A 11 -12.19 14.79 12.51
CA LYS A 11 -13.42 14.75 11.70
C LYS A 11 -13.63 16.12 11.03
N PRO A 12 -13.91 16.17 9.72
CA PRO A 12 -14.32 17.43 9.10
C PRO A 12 -15.70 17.85 9.63
N SER A 13 -15.80 19.10 10.05
CA SER A 13 -17.06 19.76 10.40
C SER A 13 -17.87 19.94 9.11
N THR A 14 -18.92 19.14 8.95
CA THR A 14 -19.90 19.29 7.87
C THR A 14 -20.87 20.41 8.21
N THR A 15 -20.61 21.60 7.71
CA THR A 15 -21.67 22.60 7.46
C THR A 15 -22.17 22.38 6.04
N VAL A 16 -23.37 21.86 5.93
CA VAL A 16 -24.11 21.70 4.68
C VAL A 16 -24.64 23.08 4.28
N PRO A 17 -24.36 23.58 3.07
CA PRO A 17 -25.10 24.75 2.54
C PRO A 17 -26.45 24.30 2.02
N GLU A 18 -27.46 25.02 2.41
CA GLU A 18 -28.86 24.90 2.01
C GLU A 18 -29.00 25.07 0.48
N GLN A 19 -29.68 24.14 -0.16
CA GLN A 19 -29.95 24.13 -1.59
C GLN A 19 -31.21 24.94 -1.88
N PRO A 20 -31.23 25.85 -2.89
CA PRO A 20 -32.47 26.54 -3.28
C PRO A 20 -33.34 25.61 -4.13
N SER A 21 -34.61 25.62 -3.83
CA SER A 21 -35.73 24.94 -4.45
C SER A 21 -35.93 25.35 -5.91
N ALA A 22 -36.21 24.36 -6.76
CA ALA A 22 -36.62 24.53 -8.14
C ALA A 22 -38.13 24.80 -8.25
N PRO A 23 -38.62 25.50 -9.30
CA PRO A 23 -40.04 25.59 -9.59
C PRO A 23 -40.51 24.47 -10.51
N ASP A 24 -41.74 24.00 -10.21
CA ASP A 24 -42.59 23.15 -11.03
C ASP A 24 -42.91 23.78 -12.38
N ASP A 25 -42.94 22.95 -13.42
CA ASP A 25 -43.94 23.05 -14.52
C ASP A 25 -44.01 21.75 -15.34
N GLN A 26 -45.18 21.15 -15.33
CA GLN A 26 -45.74 20.19 -16.29
C GLN A 26 -46.98 20.85 -16.94
N PRO A 27 -47.66 20.29 -17.97
CA PRO A 27 -47.27 19.37 -19.07
C PRO A 27 -47.77 19.84 -20.45
N ALA A 28 -47.42 19.14 -21.54
CA ALA A 28 -48.34 18.99 -22.68
C ALA A 28 -48.02 17.80 -23.61
N SER A 29 -49.04 17.07 -23.83
CA SER A 29 -49.29 15.95 -24.69
C SER A 29 -49.18 16.21 -26.22
N GLY A 30 -48.84 15.15 -26.99
CA GLY A 30 -48.98 15.14 -28.45
C GLY A 30 -48.73 13.76 -29.05
N VAL A 31 -49.82 13.09 -29.42
CA VAL A 31 -49.95 11.81 -30.10
C VAL A 31 -49.74 11.97 -31.61
N SER A 32 -49.12 11.02 -32.30
CA SER A 32 -49.61 10.47 -33.62
C SER A 32 -48.69 9.38 -34.15
N SER A 33 -49.14 8.23 -34.25
CA SER A 33 -49.42 7.12 -35.19
C SER A 33 -48.83 7.18 -36.61
N GLY A 34 -48.42 5.97 -37.09
CA GLY A 34 -48.23 5.60 -38.51
C GLY A 34 -47.17 4.49 -38.66
N GLU A 35 -47.53 3.34 -38.66
CA GLU A 35 -47.86 2.20 -39.56
C GLU A 35 -46.77 1.78 -40.54
N SER A 36 -46.38 0.48 -40.38
CA SER A 36 -46.27 -0.64 -41.31
C SER A 36 -45.27 -0.64 -42.47
N SER A 37 -44.34 -1.56 -42.44
CA SER A 37 -44.21 -2.69 -43.35
C SER A 37 -42.93 -3.51 -43.10
N ALA A 38 -43.11 -4.80 -42.87
CA ALA A 38 -42.10 -5.88 -43.03
C ALA A 38 -42.44 -6.61 -44.36
N PRO A 39 -41.70 -7.64 -44.80
CA PRO A 39 -40.41 -8.21 -44.43
C PRO A 39 -39.48 -8.50 -45.61
N GLN A 40 -38.20 -8.82 -45.37
CA GLN A 40 -37.48 -9.81 -46.18
C GLN A 40 -36.33 -10.45 -45.38
N ASP A 41 -36.38 -11.80 -45.42
CA ASP A 41 -35.39 -12.73 -44.85
C ASP A 41 -33.99 -12.53 -45.43
N THR A 42 -32.96 -12.54 -44.58
CA THR A 42 -31.63 -12.97 -44.97
C THR A 42 -30.96 -13.67 -43.80
N GLU A 43 -30.40 -14.81 -44.10
CA GLU A 43 -29.83 -15.85 -43.24
C GLU A 43 -28.92 -15.35 -42.14
N THR A 44 -29.17 -15.87 -40.96
CA THR A 44 -28.41 -15.70 -39.73
C THR A 44 -27.14 -16.52 -39.77
N SER A 45 -26.01 -15.88 -39.97
CA SER A 45 -24.73 -16.44 -39.57
C SER A 45 -24.54 -16.20 -38.06
N LYS A 46 -24.49 -17.29 -37.33
CA LYS A 46 -24.29 -17.38 -35.90
C LYS A 46 -22.99 -16.67 -35.51
N PRO A 47 -22.95 -15.76 -34.52
CA PRO A 47 -21.71 -15.24 -33.99
C PRO A 47 -20.97 -16.36 -33.25
N GLN A 48 -19.79 -16.67 -33.71
CA GLN A 48 -18.84 -17.50 -33.02
C GLN A 48 -18.38 -16.74 -31.79
N THR A 49 -18.78 -17.21 -30.62
CA THR A 49 -18.27 -16.70 -29.31
C THR A 49 -16.77 -16.89 -29.30
N ALA A 50 -16.02 -15.80 -29.44
CA ALA A 50 -14.62 -15.79 -29.15
C ALA A 50 -14.44 -16.08 -27.63
N SER A 51 -13.77 -17.17 -27.34
CA SER A 51 -13.29 -17.47 -26.00
C SER A 51 -12.44 -16.28 -25.52
N PRO A 52 -12.58 -15.81 -24.27
CA PRO A 52 -11.66 -14.80 -23.76
C PRO A 52 -10.24 -15.33 -23.91
N ALA A 53 -9.39 -14.58 -24.59
CA ALA A 53 -7.96 -14.86 -24.56
C ALA A 53 -7.51 -14.82 -23.09
N GLU A 54 -7.02 -15.93 -22.56
CA GLU A 54 -6.29 -15.94 -21.31
C GLU A 54 -5.13 -14.96 -21.48
N THR A 55 -5.22 -13.82 -20.84
CA THR A 55 -4.10 -12.91 -20.67
C THR A 55 -3.14 -13.64 -19.76
N VAL A 56 -2.09 -14.22 -20.30
CA VAL A 56 -0.99 -14.75 -19.50
C VAL A 56 -0.38 -13.56 -18.79
N GLU A 57 -0.67 -13.45 -17.52
CA GLU A 57 -0.08 -12.44 -16.66
C GLU A 57 1.41 -12.75 -16.54
N VAL A 58 2.23 -11.97 -17.23
CA VAL A 58 3.69 -12.12 -17.14
C VAL A 58 4.09 -11.61 -15.75
N THR A 59 4.23 -12.52 -14.81
CA THR A 59 4.82 -12.21 -13.51
C THR A 59 6.32 -12.06 -13.69
N GLU A 60 6.84 -10.87 -13.37
CA GLU A 60 8.28 -10.65 -13.35
C GLU A 60 8.90 -11.41 -12.17
N GLU A 61 10.09 -11.96 -12.40
CA GLU A 61 10.88 -12.57 -11.32
C GLU A 61 11.90 -11.55 -10.83
N PRO A 62 12.13 -11.48 -9.51
CA PRO A 62 13.11 -10.56 -8.93
C PRO A 62 14.53 -10.94 -9.39
N VAL A 63 15.42 -9.95 -9.42
CA VAL A 63 16.84 -10.23 -9.63
C VAL A 63 17.47 -10.59 -8.28
N ILE A 64 17.77 -11.87 -8.09
CA ILE A 64 18.43 -12.40 -6.90
C ILE A 64 19.80 -12.96 -7.34
N ASN A 65 20.85 -12.53 -6.64
CA ASN A 65 22.16 -13.13 -6.83
C ASN A 65 22.36 -14.23 -5.75
N GLU A 66 22.26 -15.48 -6.15
CA GLU A 66 22.37 -16.63 -5.25
C GLU A 66 23.79 -16.80 -4.66
N ASP A 67 24.80 -16.16 -5.26
CA ASP A 67 26.19 -16.18 -4.79
C ASP A 67 26.52 -15.08 -3.78
N ASP A 68 25.58 -14.20 -3.48
CA ASP A 68 25.79 -13.13 -2.51
C ASP A 68 26.09 -13.70 -1.11
N ALA A 69 27.02 -13.05 -0.42
CA ALA A 69 27.32 -13.39 0.97
C ALA A 69 26.09 -13.18 1.85
N VAL A 70 25.78 -14.15 2.71
CA VAL A 70 24.64 -14.11 3.63
C VAL A 70 25.13 -14.12 5.07
N THR A 71 24.67 -13.13 5.85
CA THR A 71 24.83 -13.09 7.30
C THR A 71 23.46 -13.09 7.96
N ILE A 72 23.17 -14.06 8.83
CA ILE A 72 21.92 -14.10 9.60
C ILE A 72 22.21 -13.65 11.03
N THR A 73 21.50 -12.62 11.48
CA THR A 73 21.65 -12.06 12.82
C THR A 73 20.72 -12.76 13.82
N ASN A 74 21.04 -12.63 15.11
CA ASN A 74 20.24 -13.23 16.18
C ASN A 74 18.85 -12.61 16.36
N ASN A 75 18.62 -11.45 15.78
CA ASN A 75 17.32 -10.75 15.84
C ASN A 75 16.46 -10.98 14.59
N GLY A 76 16.77 -12.03 13.78
CA GLY A 76 15.92 -12.44 12.68
C GLY A 76 16.05 -11.57 11.43
N ILE A 77 17.23 -11.03 11.17
CA ILE A 77 17.55 -10.29 9.94
C ILE A 77 18.62 -11.05 9.17
N ALA A 78 18.42 -11.23 7.87
CA ALA A 78 19.45 -11.70 6.95
C ALA A 78 19.99 -10.51 6.15
N VAL A 79 21.30 -10.31 6.16
CA VAL A 79 21.98 -9.40 5.24
C VAL A 79 22.49 -10.23 4.07
N VAL A 80 21.99 -9.94 2.87
CA VAL A 80 22.28 -10.64 1.62
C VAL A 80 22.89 -9.63 0.66
N GLY A 81 24.18 -9.77 0.37
CA GLY A 81 24.91 -8.77 -0.38
C GLY A 81 24.78 -7.41 0.30
N THR A 82 24.10 -6.45 -0.34
CA THR A 82 23.87 -5.10 0.20
C THR A 82 22.43 -4.87 0.67
N ARG A 83 21.61 -5.90 0.76
CA ARG A 83 20.21 -5.85 1.17
C ARG A 83 19.99 -6.52 2.51
N ALA A 84 19.26 -5.88 3.41
CA ALA A 84 18.79 -6.50 4.64
C ALA A 84 17.35 -6.98 4.48
N LEU A 85 17.08 -8.21 4.91
CA LEU A 85 15.79 -8.88 4.84
C LEU A 85 15.34 -9.24 6.25
N MET A 86 14.19 -8.71 6.67
CA MET A 86 13.56 -9.15 7.92
C MET A 86 12.90 -10.51 7.69
N LEU A 87 13.43 -11.55 8.36
CA LEU A 87 12.95 -12.91 8.23
C LEU A 87 11.53 -13.04 8.78
N TYR A 88 10.67 -13.72 8.02
CA TYR A 88 9.26 -13.86 8.37
C TYR A 88 8.99 -15.19 9.08
N GLY A 89 8.66 -15.12 10.36
CA GLY A 89 8.30 -16.26 11.19
C GLY A 89 6.82 -16.32 11.57
N GLY A 90 5.93 -15.67 10.82
CA GLY A 90 4.51 -15.55 11.12
C GLY A 90 3.78 -16.88 11.24
N SER A 91 2.64 -16.89 11.93
CA SER A 91 1.83 -18.08 12.14
C SER A 91 0.37 -17.85 11.76
N TYR A 92 -0.30 -18.91 11.35
CA TYR A 92 -1.74 -18.90 11.05
C TYR A 92 -2.59 -18.49 12.25
N SER A 93 -2.20 -18.84 13.48
CA SER A 93 -2.95 -18.45 14.67
C SER A 93 -2.94 -16.93 14.91
N VAL A 94 -1.87 -16.24 14.56
CA VAL A 94 -1.81 -14.77 14.58
C VAL A 94 -2.69 -14.19 13.47
N GLY A 95 -2.68 -14.82 12.29
CA GLY A 95 -3.58 -14.47 11.18
C GLY A 95 -5.06 -14.59 11.56
N GLU A 96 -5.44 -15.66 12.26
CA GLU A 96 -6.81 -15.87 12.80
C GLU A 96 -7.21 -14.74 13.76
N GLN A 97 -6.33 -14.38 14.68
CA GLN A 97 -6.59 -13.28 15.62
C GLN A 97 -6.78 -11.96 14.87
N TYR A 98 -5.93 -11.66 13.90
CA TYR A 98 -6.04 -10.47 13.08
C TYR A 98 -7.38 -10.43 12.32
N ALA A 99 -7.73 -11.50 11.58
CA ALA A 99 -9.00 -11.59 10.86
C ALA A 99 -10.20 -11.46 11.83
N GLY A 100 -10.09 -12.06 13.01
CA GLY A 100 -11.11 -11.93 14.07
C GLY A 100 -11.32 -10.48 14.54
N VAL A 101 -10.25 -9.70 14.68
CA VAL A 101 -10.32 -8.26 15.02
C VAL A 101 -10.96 -7.46 13.89
N VAL A 102 -10.53 -7.68 12.64
CA VAL A 102 -11.10 -6.99 11.46
C VAL A 102 -12.59 -7.27 11.33
N ASN A 103 -13.01 -8.54 11.51
CA ASN A 103 -14.42 -8.93 11.43
C ASN A 103 -15.26 -8.26 12.53
N LYS A 104 -14.76 -8.18 13.77
CA LYS A 104 -15.44 -7.46 14.87
C LYS A 104 -15.53 -5.96 14.58
N PHE A 105 -14.50 -5.39 13.98
CA PHE A 105 -14.49 -3.98 13.59
C PHE A 105 -15.57 -3.71 12.53
N LYS A 106 -15.65 -4.56 11.50
CA LYS A 106 -16.70 -4.48 10.48
C LYS A 106 -18.10 -4.64 11.07
N GLU A 107 -18.29 -5.59 11.96
CA GLU A 107 -19.58 -5.80 12.66
C GLU A 107 -20.00 -4.55 13.44
N ALA A 108 -19.06 -3.92 14.16
CA ALA A 108 -19.33 -2.71 14.94
C ALA A 108 -19.66 -1.48 14.06
N LEU A 109 -19.10 -1.40 12.86
CA LEU A 109 -19.36 -0.31 11.90
C LEU A 109 -20.68 -0.49 11.12
N GLY A 110 -21.25 -1.70 11.10
CA GLY A 110 -22.50 -1.99 10.40
C GLY A 110 -22.35 -2.17 8.89
N SER A 111 -23.50 -2.29 8.20
CA SER A 111 -23.56 -2.57 6.75
C SER A 111 -23.11 -1.38 5.88
N ASP A 112 -23.36 -0.17 6.34
CA ASP A 112 -23.25 1.06 5.53
C ASP A 112 -21.81 1.56 5.38
N VAL A 113 -20.87 0.96 6.10
CA VAL A 113 -19.44 1.31 6.02
C VAL A 113 -18.68 0.21 5.31
N ASN A 114 -18.03 0.52 4.19
CA ASN A 114 -17.10 -0.38 3.55
C ASN A 114 -15.81 -0.49 4.38
N VAL A 115 -15.36 -1.70 4.64
CA VAL A 115 -14.10 -1.98 5.33
C VAL A 115 -13.18 -2.72 4.38
N TYR A 116 -11.97 -2.22 4.27
CA TYR A 116 -10.91 -2.82 3.47
C TYR A 116 -9.78 -3.25 4.38
N THR A 117 -9.14 -4.35 4.05
CA THR A 117 -7.92 -4.83 4.70
C THR A 117 -6.87 -5.03 3.64
N MET A 118 -5.68 -4.47 3.85
CA MET A 118 -4.55 -4.61 2.94
C MET A 118 -3.34 -5.06 3.74
N ILE A 119 -2.89 -6.29 3.50
CA ILE A 119 -1.71 -6.86 4.13
C ILE A 119 -0.55 -6.75 3.16
N ILE A 120 0.51 -6.08 3.60
CA ILE A 120 1.68 -5.81 2.79
C ILE A 120 2.76 -6.84 3.11
N PRO A 121 3.22 -7.64 2.15
CA PRO A 121 4.38 -8.49 2.36
C PRO A 121 5.64 -7.65 2.59
N THR A 122 6.60 -8.18 3.32
CA THR A 122 7.91 -7.56 3.47
C THR A 122 8.84 -7.97 2.33
N SER A 123 9.97 -7.26 2.17
CA SER A 123 10.93 -7.51 1.09
C SER A 123 11.43 -8.96 1.04
N CYS A 124 11.48 -9.67 2.17
CA CYS A 124 11.95 -11.04 2.20
C CYS A 124 11.05 -12.02 1.44
N GLU A 125 9.78 -11.70 1.21
CA GLU A 125 8.91 -12.55 0.38
C GLU A 125 9.37 -12.61 -1.07
N PHE A 126 9.92 -11.52 -1.59
CA PHE A 126 10.28 -11.40 -3.00
C PHE A 126 11.78 -11.55 -3.26
N TYR A 127 12.65 -11.19 -2.32
CA TYR A 127 14.09 -11.06 -2.54
C TYR A 127 14.93 -12.07 -1.73
N ASN A 128 14.31 -13.14 -1.25
CA ASN A 128 15.01 -14.22 -0.57
C ASN A 128 15.81 -15.07 -1.55
N PRO A 129 17.14 -15.22 -1.38
CA PRO A 129 17.88 -16.29 -2.03
C PRO A 129 17.50 -17.66 -1.45
N GLU A 130 17.76 -18.72 -2.17
CA GLU A 130 17.42 -20.09 -1.76
C GLU A 130 18.01 -20.44 -0.39
N SER A 131 19.24 -19.94 -0.11
CA SER A 131 19.92 -20.13 1.17
C SER A 131 19.20 -19.53 2.38
N VAL A 132 18.34 -18.52 2.16
CA VAL A 132 17.58 -17.81 3.21
C VAL A 132 16.15 -18.31 3.31
N LYS A 133 15.58 -18.87 2.25
CA LYS A 133 14.18 -19.35 2.21
C LYS A 133 13.86 -20.34 3.33
N ALA A 134 14.80 -21.17 3.74
CA ALA A 134 14.60 -22.13 4.83
C ALA A 134 14.29 -21.47 6.19
N TYR A 135 14.60 -20.18 6.34
CA TYR A 135 14.35 -19.40 7.56
C TYR A 135 13.09 -18.53 7.49
N CYS A 136 12.36 -18.57 6.38
CA CYS A 136 11.16 -17.77 6.16
C CYS A 136 9.95 -18.65 5.88
N GLY A 137 8.83 -18.35 6.52
CA GLY A 137 7.52 -18.85 6.09
C GLY A 137 7.02 -18.09 4.85
N SER A 138 6.06 -18.68 4.13
CA SER A 138 5.35 -18.00 3.05
C SER A 138 4.43 -16.91 3.60
N GLN A 139 4.69 -15.66 3.24
CA GLN A 139 3.77 -14.56 3.56
C GLN A 139 2.51 -14.63 2.70
N LYS A 140 2.64 -15.09 1.44
CA LYS A 140 1.51 -15.29 0.54
C LYS A 140 0.48 -16.22 1.14
N ASP A 141 0.91 -17.39 1.62
CA ASP A 141 -0.02 -18.39 2.20
C ASP A 141 -0.73 -17.82 3.44
N ASN A 142 -0.02 -17.04 4.26
CA ASN A 142 -0.62 -16.42 5.44
C ASN A 142 -1.58 -15.30 5.07
N ILE A 143 -1.28 -14.49 4.07
CA ILE A 143 -2.17 -13.46 3.52
C ILE A 143 -3.47 -14.10 3.00
N ASP A 144 -3.35 -15.14 2.18
CA ASP A 144 -4.50 -15.87 1.63
C ASP A 144 -5.35 -16.48 2.74
N TYR A 145 -4.70 -17.07 3.73
CA TYR A 145 -5.38 -17.62 4.89
C TYR A 145 -6.19 -16.56 5.66
N VAL A 146 -5.58 -15.41 5.96
CA VAL A 146 -6.28 -14.30 6.60
C VAL A 146 -7.46 -13.84 5.77
N TYR A 147 -7.27 -13.64 4.46
CA TYR A 147 -8.33 -13.16 3.58
C TYR A 147 -9.49 -14.15 3.47
N SER A 148 -9.22 -15.46 3.53
CA SER A 148 -10.26 -16.49 3.53
C SER A 148 -11.20 -16.42 4.74
N MET A 149 -10.79 -15.80 5.84
CA MET A 149 -11.56 -15.65 7.08
C MET A 149 -12.28 -14.32 7.22
N LEU A 150 -12.09 -13.39 6.29
CA LEU A 150 -12.75 -12.10 6.32
C LEU A 150 -14.25 -12.22 6.06
N LYS A 151 -15.04 -11.42 6.78
CA LYS A 151 -16.51 -11.39 6.67
C LYS A 151 -16.97 -9.98 6.33
N ASN A 152 -17.63 -9.82 5.18
CA ASN A 152 -18.13 -8.52 4.72
C ASN A 152 -17.07 -7.41 4.71
N THR A 153 -15.81 -7.80 4.51
CA THR A 153 -14.63 -6.94 4.41
C THR A 153 -13.90 -7.30 3.14
N THR A 154 -13.42 -6.33 2.42
CA THR A 154 -12.66 -6.54 1.18
C THR A 154 -11.18 -6.66 1.49
N GLY A 155 -10.58 -7.80 1.13
CA GLY A 155 -9.12 -7.96 1.10
C GLY A 155 -8.56 -7.30 -0.17
N VAL A 156 -7.60 -6.40 -0.02
CA VAL A 156 -6.92 -5.75 -1.14
C VAL A 156 -5.67 -6.54 -1.49
N ASP A 157 -5.55 -6.99 -2.73
CA ASP A 157 -4.43 -7.81 -3.18
C ASP A 157 -3.18 -6.97 -3.50
N ALA A 158 -2.56 -6.45 -2.45
CA ALA A 158 -1.28 -5.75 -2.57
C ALA A 158 -0.13 -6.69 -2.96
N TYR A 159 -0.24 -7.99 -2.62
CA TYR A 159 0.77 -8.98 -2.97
C TYR A 159 0.96 -9.07 -4.49
N SER A 160 -0.12 -9.31 -5.23
CA SER A 160 -0.06 -9.43 -6.70
C SER A 160 0.31 -8.11 -7.36
N ALA A 161 -0.16 -6.97 -6.79
CA ALA A 161 0.24 -5.65 -7.28
C ALA A 161 1.76 -5.43 -7.18
N LEU A 162 2.36 -5.75 -6.03
CA LEU A 162 3.79 -5.61 -5.82
C LEU A 162 4.61 -6.64 -6.63
N LYS A 163 4.11 -7.88 -6.74
CA LYS A 163 4.80 -8.93 -7.47
C LYS A 163 5.03 -8.60 -8.96
N LYS A 164 4.14 -7.84 -9.57
CA LYS A 164 4.29 -7.37 -10.97
C LYS A 164 5.45 -6.40 -11.17
N HIS A 165 5.97 -5.83 -10.09
CA HIS A 165 6.97 -4.75 -10.10
C HIS A 165 8.24 -5.10 -9.33
N VAL A 166 8.52 -6.40 -9.10
CA VAL A 166 9.65 -6.86 -8.28
C VAL A 166 11.03 -6.54 -8.88
N ARG A 167 11.10 -6.12 -10.14
CA ARG A 167 12.34 -5.64 -10.78
C ARG A 167 12.56 -4.13 -10.61
N GLU A 168 11.59 -3.43 -10.11
CA GLU A 168 11.67 -2.02 -9.78
C GLU A 168 12.06 -1.84 -8.31
N ASP A 169 12.47 -0.64 -7.93
CA ASP A 169 12.85 -0.31 -6.55
C ASP A 169 11.62 -0.12 -5.66
N ILE A 170 10.82 -1.19 -5.50
CA ILE A 170 9.60 -1.21 -4.69
C ILE A 170 9.85 -1.47 -3.20
N TYR A 171 11.05 -1.88 -2.83
CA TYR A 171 11.51 -2.05 -1.45
C TYR A 171 12.90 -1.45 -1.27
N LEU A 172 13.07 -0.76 -0.16
CA LEU A 172 14.39 -0.27 0.25
C LEU A 172 15.33 -1.44 0.59
N ARG A 173 16.63 -1.27 0.33
CA ARG A 173 17.64 -2.30 0.62
C ARG A 173 18.14 -2.24 2.05
N THR A 174 18.24 -1.04 2.60
CA THR A 174 18.80 -0.77 3.93
C THR A 174 17.73 -0.47 4.98
N ASP A 175 16.45 -0.54 4.60
CA ASP A 175 15.30 -0.38 5.48
C ASP A 175 14.32 -1.56 5.36
N HIS A 176 13.49 -1.77 6.38
CA HIS A 176 12.52 -2.87 6.40
C HIS A 176 11.20 -2.53 5.70
N HIS A 177 11.04 -1.30 5.28
CA HIS A 177 9.82 -0.85 4.60
C HIS A 177 9.89 -1.04 3.09
N TRP A 178 8.73 -1.01 2.46
CA TRP A 178 8.62 -0.76 1.03
C TRP A 178 9.16 0.63 0.68
N ALA A 179 9.60 0.81 -0.56
CA ALA A 179 9.91 2.13 -1.10
C ALA A 179 8.60 2.88 -1.44
N PRO A 180 8.63 4.21 -1.59
CA PRO A 180 7.45 4.98 -2.01
C PRO A 180 6.81 4.49 -3.31
N LEU A 181 7.60 3.93 -4.22
CA LEU A 181 7.08 3.30 -5.46
C LEU A 181 6.24 2.06 -5.15
N GLY A 182 6.67 1.22 -4.22
CA GLY A 182 5.87 0.07 -3.77
C GLY A 182 4.56 0.51 -3.11
N ALA A 183 4.62 1.56 -2.27
CA ALA A 183 3.43 2.15 -1.67
C ALA A 183 2.46 2.70 -2.72
N TYR A 184 2.98 3.29 -3.81
CA TYR A 184 2.16 3.75 -4.94
C TYR A 184 1.38 2.60 -5.59
N TYR A 185 2.04 1.48 -5.92
CA TYR A 185 1.36 0.32 -6.53
C TYR A 185 0.32 -0.32 -5.60
N ALA A 186 0.61 -0.40 -4.31
CA ALA A 186 -0.37 -0.89 -3.35
C ALA A 186 -1.56 0.06 -3.18
N ALA A 187 -1.33 1.38 -3.19
CA ALA A 187 -2.39 2.38 -3.16
C ALA A 187 -3.26 2.33 -4.43
N GLN A 188 -2.66 2.05 -5.60
CA GLN A 188 -3.38 1.82 -6.84
C GLN A 188 -4.31 0.60 -6.73
N ALA A 189 -3.81 -0.52 -6.20
CA ALA A 189 -4.63 -1.71 -5.95
C ALA A 189 -5.77 -1.44 -4.96
N PHE A 190 -5.53 -0.63 -3.94
CA PHE A 190 -6.58 -0.19 -3.02
C PHE A 190 -7.65 0.66 -3.74
N ALA A 191 -7.23 1.62 -4.55
CA ALA A 191 -8.15 2.48 -5.30
C ALA A 191 -9.02 1.67 -6.26
N GLU A 192 -8.44 0.67 -6.94
CA GLU A 192 -9.16 -0.26 -7.80
C GLU A 192 -10.20 -1.07 -7.01
N ALA A 193 -9.80 -1.65 -5.88
CA ALA A 193 -10.72 -2.40 -5.01
C ALA A 193 -11.84 -1.53 -4.42
N ALA A 194 -11.58 -0.26 -4.17
CA ALA A 194 -12.54 0.71 -3.65
C ALA A 194 -13.40 1.36 -4.76
N GLY A 195 -13.05 1.17 -6.03
CA GLY A 195 -13.74 1.79 -7.16
C GLY A 195 -13.56 3.31 -7.22
N VAL A 196 -12.42 3.83 -6.76
CA VAL A 196 -12.12 5.27 -6.75
C VAL A 196 -11.02 5.62 -7.76
N PRO A 197 -11.04 6.83 -8.35
CA PRO A 197 -9.99 7.26 -9.26
C PRO A 197 -8.61 7.27 -8.59
N PHE A 198 -7.59 6.89 -9.33
CA PHE A 198 -6.20 6.95 -8.91
C PHE A 198 -5.38 7.67 -9.98
N LYS A 199 -4.41 8.49 -9.57
CA LYS A 199 -3.59 9.26 -10.49
C LYS A 199 -2.42 8.45 -10.99
N ASP A 200 -2.10 8.60 -12.29
CA ASP A 200 -0.88 8.04 -12.86
C ASP A 200 0.37 8.65 -12.22
N ILE A 201 1.44 7.87 -12.11
CA ILE A 201 2.69 8.30 -11.47
C ILE A 201 3.32 9.51 -12.17
N SER A 202 3.05 9.73 -13.45
CA SER A 202 3.49 10.92 -14.20
C SER A 202 2.89 12.23 -13.67
N GLU A 203 1.79 12.17 -12.90
CA GLU A 203 1.19 13.32 -12.22
C GLU A 203 1.98 13.77 -10.97
N TYR A 204 3.02 13.03 -10.61
CA TYR A 204 3.88 13.31 -9.47
C TYR A 204 5.27 13.78 -9.93
N GLU A 205 5.88 14.64 -9.12
CA GLU A 205 7.28 15.04 -9.25
C GLU A 205 8.14 14.05 -8.47
N GLN A 206 9.05 13.37 -9.16
CA GLN A 206 10.03 12.51 -8.51
C GLN A 206 11.11 13.36 -7.84
N ARG A 207 11.42 13.05 -6.59
CA ARG A 207 12.52 13.64 -5.81
C ARG A 207 13.39 12.54 -5.22
N VAL A 208 14.64 12.86 -4.95
CA VAL A 208 15.63 11.89 -4.48
C VAL A 208 16.38 12.44 -3.27
N VAL A 209 16.55 11.61 -2.26
CA VAL A 209 17.51 11.80 -1.18
C VAL A 209 18.64 10.80 -1.40
N HIS A 210 19.81 11.32 -1.75
CA HIS A 210 20.99 10.49 -1.95
C HIS A 210 21.61 10.03 -0.63
N ASP A 211 22.38 8.96 -0.69
CA ASP A 211 23.14 8.40 0.43
C ASP A 211 22.27 8.00 1.63
N TYR A 212 21.06 7.49 1.35
CA TYR A 212 20.15 7.00 2.37
C TYR A 212 20.64 5.66 2.95
N VAL A 213 20.72 5.59 4.29
CA VAL A 213 20.92 4.35 5.03
C VAL A 213 19.77 4.20 6.02
N GLY A 214 18.93 3.19 5.79
CA GLY A 214 17.73 2.95 6.56
C GLY A 214 17.99 2.29 7.93
N THR A 215 16.88 2.00 8.61
CA THR A 215 16.87 1.51 10.01
C THR A 215 17.50 0.13 10.20
N MET A 216 17.63 -0.66 9.13
CA MET A 216 18.21 -2.01 9.22
C MET A 216 19.69 -1.96 9.61
N TYR A 217 20.41 -0.89 9.26
CA TYR A 217 21.77 -0.69 9.79
C TYR A 217 21.75 -0.56 11.31
N GLY A 218 20.81 0.18 11.88
CA GLY A 218 20.71 0.33 13.33
C GLY A 218 20.37 -0.96 14.07
N TYR A 219 19.73 -1.92 13.40
CA TYR A 219 19.40 -3.23 13.98
C TYR A 219 20.51 -4.27 13.83
N THR A 220 21.34 -4.16 12.78
CA THR A 220 22.36 -5.17 12.45
C THR A 220 23.76 -4.73 12.79
N GLU A 221 24.01 -3.41 12.80
CA GLU A 221 25.34 -2.80 12.86
C GLU A 221 26.26 -3.29 11.72
N ASP A 222 25.69 -3.90 10.67
CA ASP A 222 26.48 -4.43 9.57
C ASP A 222 26.99 -3.30 8.68
N VAL A 223 28.31 -3.16 8.65
CA VAL A 223 28.99 -2.10 7.90
C VAL A 223 28.78 -2.17 6.40
N VAL A 224 28.37 -3.34 5.86
CA VAL A 224 28.05 -3.49 4.46
C VAL A 224 26.86 -2.59 4.09
N LEU A 225 25.82 -2.51 4.93
CA LEU A 225 24.68 -1.64 4.70
C LEU A 225 25.08 -0.16 4.72
N LYS A 226 25.90 0.23 5.71
CA LYS A 226 26.37 1.60 5.84
C LYS A 226 27.24 2.05 4.67
N ASN A 227 28.11 1.15 4.18
CA ASN A 227 29.04 1.45 3.12
C ASN A 227 28.43 1.36 1.71
N ASN A 228 27.18 0.90 1.62
CA ASN A 228 26.43 0.81 0.38
C ASN A 228 25.06 1.49 0.53
N PRO A 229 25.05 2.82 0.72
CA PRO A 229 23.82 3.59 0.79
C PRO A 229 23.01 3.45 -0.51
N GLU A 230 21.75 3.85 -0.44
CA GLU A 230 20.84 3.83 -1.59
C GLU A 230 20.21 5.19 -1.82
N ASP A 231 19.60 5.38 -2.98
CA ASP A 231 18.78 6.54 -3.25
C ASP A 231 17.37 6.31 -2.69
N PHE A 232 16.91 7.21 -1.82
CA PHE A 232 15.53 7.24 -1.38
C PHE A 232 14.72 8.10 -2.34
N VAL A 233 13.97 7.45 -3.22
CA VAL A 233 13.14 8.11 -4.24
C VAL A 233 11.72 8.27 -3.70
N TYR A 234 11.18 9.48 -3.75
CA TYR A 234 9.81 9.77 -3.34
C TYR A 234 9.08 10.67 -4.34
N TYR A 235 7.76 10.73 -4.22
CA TYR A 235 6.89 11.33 -5.21
C TYR A 235 6.00 12.40 -4.58
N VAL A 236 5.98 13.58 -5.17
CA VAL A 236 5.22 14.73 -4.70
C VAL A 236 4.14 15.08 -5.73
N PRO A 237 2.86 15.16 -5.37
CA PRO A 237 1.81 15.50 -6.32
C PRO A 237 2.00 16.91 -6.88
N LYS A 238 1.95 17.03 -8.22
CA LYS A 238 2.16 18.31 -8.92
C LYS A 238 0.99 19.28 -8.81
N THR A 239 -0.21 18.76 -8.58
CA THR A 239 -1.46 19.54 -8.71
C THR A 239 -2.23 19.69 -7.40
N VAL A 240 -1.66 19.24 -6.29
CA VAL A 240 -2.29 19.30 -4.97
C VAL A 240 -1.47 20.19 -4.07
N GLU A 241 -2.10 21.22 -3.52
CA GLU A 241 -1.53 22.00 -2.42
C GLU A 241 -1.77 21.22 -1.11
N TYR A 242 -0.72 21.05 -0.34
CA TYR A 242 -0.79 20.39 0.96
C TYR A 242 0.06 21.13 1.99
N SER A 243 -0.27 20.94 3.24
CA SER A 243 0.53 21.41 4.38
C SER A 243 0.66 20.28 5.37
N THR A 244 1.82 20.18 6.02
CA THR A 244 2.07 19.19 7.06
C THR A 244 2.14 19.86 8.41
N THR A 245 1.33 19.38 9.36
CA THR A 245 1.36 19.83 10.75
C THR A 245 1.82 18.69 11.64
N TYR A 246 2.85 18.91 12.40
CA TYR A 246 3.42 17.93 13.34
C TYR A 246 2.89 18.15 14.75
N TYR A 247 2.62 17.03 15.43
CA TYR A 247 2.17 16.99 16.81
C TYR A 247 3.14 16.11 17.61
N ASP A 248 3.94 16.72 18.48
CA ASP A 248 4.87 15.98 19.35
C ASP A 248 4.20 15.74 20.70
N TYR A 249 3.94 14.48 21.03
CA TYR A 249 3.35 14.09 22.29
C TYR A 249 4.41 13.83 23.35
N ILE A 250 4.14 14.26 24.58
CA ILE A 250 4.97 13.99 25.73
C ILE A 250 4.49 12.69 26.36
N LEU A 251 5.38 11.69 26.39
CA LEU A 251 5.09 10.38 26.96
C LEU A 251 5.75 10.23 28.33
N GLN A 252 4.98 9.75 29.30
CA GLN A 252 5.46 9.31 30.59
C GLN A 252 4.86 7.94 30.92
N ASP A 253 5.71 6.95 31.23
CA ASP A 253 5.32 5.56 31.49
C ASP A 253 4.40 4.96 30.40
N GLY A 254 4.67 5.27 29.13
CA GLY A 254 3.91 4.81 27.97
C GLY A 254 2.55 5.50 27.78
N LYS A 255 2.24 6.54 28.56
CA LYS A 255 1.00 7.32 28.44
C LYS A 255 1.29 8.72 27.95
N ILE A 256 0.39 9.24 27.11
CA ILE A 256 0.42 10.64 26.70
C ILE A 256 0.03 11.50 27.91
N VAL A 257 0.95 12.34 28.38
CA VAL A 257 0.73 13.28 29.49
C VAL A 257 0.62 14.72 29.03
N GLY A 258 0.92 15.00 27.76
CA GLY A 258 0.83 16.33 27.17
C GLY A 258 1.26 16.30 25.71
N ALA A 259 1.22 17.47 25.09
CA ALA A 259 1.73 17.69 23.75
C ALA A 259 2.40 19.06 23.67
N ASN A 260 3.43 19.17 22.82
CA ASN A 260 3.99 20.47 22.44
C ASN A 260 2.99 21.22 21.53
N ALA A 261 3.19 22.53 21.36
CA ALA A 261 2.40 23.27 20.39
C ALA A 261 2.62 22.68 18.98
N PRO A 262 1.55 22.47 18.20
CA PRO A 262 1.67 22.00 16.82
C PRO A 262 2.51 23.00 15.99
N TYR A 263 3.29 22.47 15.05
CA TYR A 263 4.10 23.27 14.15
C TYR A 263 4.02 22.76 12.71
N ASN A 264 4.17 23.63 11.74
CA ASN A 264 4.25 23.28 10.33
C ASN A 264 5.70 23.09 9.94
N ALA A 265 5.98 22.02 9.19
CA ALA A 265 7.29 21.75 8.62
C ALA A 265 7.13 21.11 7.24
N ASP A 266 8.25 20.89 6.58
CA ASP A 266 8.27 20.20 5.29
C ASP A 266 7.67 18.80 5.42
N PHE A 267 7.02 18.37 4.35
CA PHE A 267 6.44 17.03 4.22
C PHE A 267 7.47 15.92 4.47
N PHE A 268 8.70 16.13 4.01
CA PHE A 268 9.81 15.23 4.20
C PHE A 268 10.89 15.88 5.08
N ILE A 269 11.15 15.32 6.25
CA ILE A 269 12.22 15.76 7.14
C ILE A 269 13.49 14.98 6.80
N LYS A 270 14.48 15.69 6.28
CA LYS A 270 15.78 15.12 5.96
C LYS A 270 16.64 15.01 7.22
N PHE A 271 17.08 13.79 7.53
CA PHE A 271 18.11 13.56 8.55
C PHE A 271 19.50 13.68 7.91
N SER A 272 20.44 14.26 8.64
CA SER A 272 21.74 14.64 8.09
C SER A 272 22.85 13.61 8.29
N ASP A 273 22.65 12.60 9.15
CA ASP A 273 23.73 11.69 9.55
C ASP A 273 23.81 10.37 8.77
N GLY A 274 22.83 10.06 7.93
CA GLY A 274 22.81 8.85 7.13
C GLY A 274 22.90 7.53 7.91
N ASN A 275 22.60 7.57 9.20
CA ASN A 275 22.76 6.45 10.12
C ASN A 275 21.39 5.97 10.60
N GLY A 276 20.82 4.95 9.93
CA GLY A 276 19.56 4.37 10.36
C GLY A 276 18.41 5.36 10.32
N MET A 277 18.32 6.15 9.25
CA MET A 277 17.27 7.14 9.06
C MET A 277 15.91 6.50 9.12
N ALA A 278 15.02 7.07 9.94
CA ALA A 278 13.67 6.59 10.06
C ALA A 278 12.84 6.96 8.80
N TYR A 279 12.14 5.99 8.27
CA TYR A 279 11.17 6.16 7.18
C TYR A 279 9.90 6.90 7.64
N CYS A 280 9.66 6.96 8.94
CA CYS A 280 8.39 7.40 9.54
C CYS A 280 8.01 8.87 9.34
N THR A 281 8.85 9.67 8.73
CA THR A 281 8.53 11.07 8.37
C THR A 281 7.95 11.21 6.98
N PHE A 282 7.87 10.10 6.23
CA PHE A 282 7.26 10.07 4.93
C PHE A 282 5.76 9.80 5.09
N MET A 283 4.93 10.72 4.63
CA MET A 283 3.50 10.50 4.59
C MET A 283 3.12 9.91 3.24
N GLY A 284 2.77 8.65 3.25
CA GLY A 284 2.22 7.97 2.10
C GLY A 284 0.77 8.35 1.83
#